data_a2753c65c038081199daa8f0566df4b7
#
_entry.id   a2753c65c038081199daa8f0566df4b7
#
_cell.length_a   1.000
_cell.length_b   1.000
_cell.length_c   1.000
_cell.angle_alpha   90.00
_cell.angle_beta   90.00
_cell.angle_gamma   90.00
#
_symmetry.space_group_name_H-M   'P 1'
#
loop_
_entity.id
_entity.type
_entity.pdbx_description
1 polymer ?
#
loop_
_entity_poly.entity_id
_entity_poly.type
_entity_poly.pdbx_seq_one_letter_code
_entity_poly.pdbx_strand_id
1 'polypeptide(L)'
;MVTAEKSRIDCRHIDVLDGIRAVSVIIVLIFHFWQQTWIFPVIKTPWLASVGITKIDFSNFATVGYLFVDMMVLISGFLLFLPLMRSIILGEEMSGWKNYARRRIARIVPSYYFAVLLLFFASALPTGAYATTADALKDLFAHLTFTQTLWVNTYIATPLDVVLWTVAIEVWFYVLFPFVAEFIKGPRNKNRQSFTPAYGIFFIFAVFNIINYVYTENFVLKGNVYLAMRINQFPAFLGVYSIGMLGASAFVLIAKNCRRSRIFNAVNTLFSVCSILLIIYLINDCVATQERQVWQVTERSKLAFVFMTFIITTALSSKWYRWLFSNKFMRFLSGISYNLYIWHQWLAVQCKNTWRIPKWSGEIPPNMLNITYWMNRYAVVITVFAFAAAILATYLIEKPFANLIMGRPVFPLFAKKLLKTANSADEECINEEESAPLSAEVDSFADTVDSDKPAENAAANPWGEQETDRNDSDCD
;
A
#
# COMPACT_ATOMS: atom_id res chain seq x y z
N MET A 1 24.50 -20.14 -21.12
CA MET A 1 24.20 -19.62 -19.76
C MET A 1 23.16 -18.50 -19.75
N VAL A 2 23.14 -17.57 -20.70
CA VAL A 2 22.20 -16.42 -20.75
C VAL A 2 20.72 -16.81 -20.89
N THR A 3 20.38 -17.98 -21.47
CA THR A 3 19.00 -18.44 -21.66
C THR A 3 18.36 -19.07 -20.42
N ALA A 4 19.14 -19.60 -19.48
CA ALA A 4 18.64 -20.25 -18.27
C ALA A 4 18.23 -19.25 -17.18
N GLU A 5 18.83 -18.08 -17.14
CA GLU A 5 18.54 -17.01 -16.15
C GLU A 5 17.23 -16.29 -16.46
N LYS A 6 16.88 -16.12 -17.77
CA LYS A 6 15.60 -15.52 -18.21
C LYS A 6 14.36 -16.36 -17.88
N SER A 7 14.50 -17.62 -17.50
CA SER A 7 13.37 -18.51 -17.19
C SER A 7 13.00 -18.56 -15.70
N ARG A 8 13.80 -17.97 -14.81
CA ARG A 8 13.50 -17.89 -13.38
C ARG A 8 12.36 -16.91 -13.10
N ILE A 9 11.53 -17.25 -12.12
CA ILE A 9 10.44 -16.40 -11.65
C ILE A 9 11.01 -15.42 -10.64
N ASP A 10 10.91 -14.10 -10.91
CA ASP A 10 11.34 -13.08 -9.96
C ASP A 10 10.33 -12.94 -8.83
N CYS A 11 10.81 -13.08 -7.59
CA CYS A 11 10.02 -12.92 -6.38
C CYS A 11 10.25 -11.57 -5.70
N ARG A 12 11.14 -10.72 -6.24
CA ARG A 12 11.51 -9.45 -5.60
C ARG A 12 10.51 -8.35 -5.90
N HIS A 13 10.04 -8.31 -7.14
CA HIS A 13 9.08 -7.33 -7.60
C HIS A 13 8.01 -8.00 -8.45
N ILE A 14 6.77 -7.92 -7.98
CA ILE A 14 5.61 -8.53 -8.65
C ILE A 14 4.75 -7.40 -9.21
N ASP A 15 5.11 -6.94 -10.41
CA ASP A 15 4.51 -5.77 -11.09
C ASP A 15 2.98 -5.81 -11.15
N VAL A 16 2.38 -6.99 -11.29
CA VAL A 16 0.92 -7.15 -11.44
C VAL A 16 0.16 -6.76 -10.18
N LEU A 17 0.80 -6.81 -9.00
CA LEU A 17 0.14 -6.44 -7.73
C LEU A 17 -0.22 -4.95 -7.69
N ASP A 18 0.56 -4.11 -8.36
CA ASP A 18 0.24 -2.69 -8.48
C ASP A 18 -1.07 -2.48 -9.22
N GLY A 19 -1.25 -3.16 -10.37
CA GLY A 19 -2.50 -3.06 -11.13
C GLY A 19 -3.68 -3.69 -10.42
N ILE A 20 -3.51 -4.85 -9.78
CA ILE A 20 -4.60 -5.50 -9.05
C ILE A 20 -5.07 -4.61 -7.88
N ARG A 21 -4.14 -3.98 -7.14
CA ARG A 21 -4.47 -3.00 -6.11
C ARG A 21 -5.23 -1.80 -6.68
N ALA A 22 -4.75 -1.25 -7.79
CA ALA A 22 -5.40 -0.13 -8.47
C ALA A 22 -6.83 -0.47 -8.87
N VAL A 23 -7.05 -1.64 -9.49
CA VAL A 23 -8.38 -2.13 -9.86
C VAL A 23 -9.28 -2.29 -8.63
N SER A 24 -8.76 -2.86 -7.54
CA SER A 24 -9.52 -3.03 -6.29
C SER A 24 -9.99 -1.69 -5.73
N VAL A 25 -9.12 -0.68 -5.67
CA VAL A 25 -9.48 0.66 -5.20
C VAL A 25 -10.50 1.32 -6.12
N ILE A 26 -10.37 1.17 -7.44
CA ILE A 26 -11.35 1.73 -8.40
C ILE A 26 -12.74 1.07 -8.23
N ILE A 27 -12.80 -0.23 -7.99
CA ILE A 27 -14.09 -0.91 -7.75
C ILE A 27 -14.72 -0.42 -6.43
N VAL A 28 -13.94 -0.25 -5.37
CA VAL A 28 -14.42 0.35 -4.11
C VAL A 28 -14.89 1.79 -4.32
N LEU A 29 -14.18 2.57 -5.09
CA LEU A 29 -14.58 3.94 -5.47
C LEU A 29 -15.92 3.95 -6.22
N ILE A 30 -16.10 3.06 -7.21
CA ILE A 30 -17.34 2.90 -7.96
C ILE A 30 -18.51 2.55 -7.01
N PHE A 31 -18.29 1.66 -6.03
CA PHE A 31 -19.28 1.34 -5.01
C PHE A 31 -19.71 2.56 -4.20
N HIS A 32 -18.78 3.34 -3.67
CA HIS A 32 -19.11 4.54 -2.89
C HIS A 32 -19.74 5.63 -3.76
N PHE A 33 -19.32 5.76 -5.00
CA PHE A 33 -19.94 6.69 -5.94
C PHE A 33 -21.35 6.26 -6.32
N TRP A 34 -21.56 4.96 -6.52
CA TRP A 34 -22.91 4.42 -6.72
C TRP A 34 -23.83 4.74 -5.53
N GLN A 35 -23.36 4.58 -4.28
CA GLN A 35 -24.12 4.94 -3.08
C GLN A 35 -24.53 6.43 -3.08
N GLN A 36 -23.72 7.31 -3.65
CA GLN A 36 -23.99 8.73 -3.67
C GLN A 36 -24.81 9.19 -4.91
N THR A 37 -24.63 8.51 -6.04
CA THR A 37 -25.23 8.89 -7.33
C THR A 37 -26.47 8.11 -7.70
N TRP A 38 -26.58 6.84 -7.28
CA TRP A 38 -27.52 5.82 -7.73
C TRP A 38 -27.39 5.48 -9.24
N ILE A 39 -26.28 5.83 -9.87
CA ILE A 39 -26.00 5.48 -11.26
C ILE A 39 -25.37 4.09 -11.32
N PHE A 40 -25.95 3.22 -12.13
CA PHE A 40 -25.38 1.93 -12.46
C PHE A 40 -24.42 2.05 -13.65
N PRO A 41 -23.17 1.52 -13.53
CA PRO A 41 -22.20 1.56 -14.61
C PRO A 41 -22.55 0.52 -15.69
N VAL A 42 -23.33 0.95 -16.69
CA VAL A 42 -23.71 0.14 -17.84
C VAL A 42 -23.15 0.76 -19.11
N ILE A 43 -22.35 0.00 -19.84
CA ILE A 43 -21.75 0.41 -21.11
C ILE A 43 -22.56 -0.23 -22.24
N LYS A 44 -23.20 0.60 -23.07
CA LYS A 44 -23.86 0.13 -24.28
C LYS A 44 -22.81 -0.25 -25.33
N THR A 45 -22.93 -1.44 -25.91
CA THR A 45 -21.97 -2.01 -26.87
C THR A 45 -22.62 -2.33 -28.22
N PRO A 46 -23.09 -1.30 -28.98
CA PRO A 46 -23.77 -1.53 -30.26
C PRO A 46 -22.86 -2.24 -31.28
N TRP A 47 -21.53 -2.06 -31.16
CA TRP A 47 -20.54 -2.73 -32.01
C TRP A 47 -20.39 -4.25 -31.74
N LEU A 48 -20.89 -4.78 -30.62
CA LEU A 48 -20.92 -6.20 -30.28
C LEU A 48 -22.32 -6.82 -30.46
N ALA A 49 -23.29 -6.07 -30.96
CA ALA A 49 -24.67 -6.53 -31.13
C ALA A 49 -24.74 -7.74 -32.08
N SER A 50 -23.85 -7.85 -33.06
CA SER A 50 -23.75 -8.98 -33.98
C SER A 50 -23.41 -10.33 -33.31
N VAL A 51 -22.76 -10.27 -32.14
CA VAL A 51 -22.44 -11.45 -31.31
C VAL A 51 -23.36 -11.56 -30.09
N GLY A 52 -24.50 -10.84 -30.06
CA GLY A 52 -25.50 -10.90 -29.01
C GLY A 52 -25.19 -10.07 -27.77
N ILE A 53 -24.10 -9.31 -27.74
CA ILE A 53 -23.71 -8.47 -26.61
C ILE A 53 -24.10 -7.02 -26.88
N THR A 54 -25.23 -6.58 -26.36
CA THR A 54 -25.76 -5.22 -26.54
C THR A 54 -25.33 -4.26 -25.42
N LYS A 55 -24.96 -4.78 -24.26
CA LYS A 55 -24.47 -4.02 -23.10
C LYS A 55 -23.52 -4.83 -22.26
N ILE A 56 -22.58 -4.17 -21.62
CA ILE A 56 -21.75 -4.71 -20.52
C ILE A 56 -22.24 -4.04 -19.24
N ASP A 57 -22.71 -4.84 -18.29
CA ASP A 57 -23.35 -4.37 -17.08
C ASP A 57 -22.44 -4.63 -15.87
N PHE A 58 -21.94 -3.56 -15.27
CA PHE A 58 -21.11 -3.60 -14.06
C PHE A 58 -21.89 -3.28 -12.77
N SER A 59 -23.23 -3.27 -12.83
CA SER A 59 -24.10 -2.90 -11.70
C SER A 59 -23.81 -3.74 -10.46
N ASN A 60 -23.57 -5.05 -10.62
CA ASN A 60 -23.26 -5.93 -9.50
C ASN A 60 -21.93 -5.57 -8.82
N PHE A 61 -20.91 -5.19 -9.59
CA PHE A 61 -19.65 -4.67 -9.03
C PHE A 61 -19.85 -3.36 -8.29
N ALA A 62 -20.73 -2.48 -8.77
CA ALA A 62 -21.04 -1.23 -8.09
C ALA A 62 -21.77 -1.47 -6.76
N THR A 63 -22.68 -2.44 -6.68
CA THR A 63 -23.49 -2.68 -5.48
C THR A 63 -22.78 -3.42 -4.35
N VAL A 64 -21.76 -4.24 -4.67
CA VAL A 64 -20.99 -5.04 -3.70
C VAL A 64 -19.48 -4.80 -3.81
N GLY A 65 -19.06 -3.65 -4.36
CA GLY A 65 -17.65 -3.31 -4.53
C GLY A 65 -16.83 -3.25 -3.24
N TYR A 66 -17.49 -3.12 -2.08
CA TYR A 66 -16.86 -3.22 -0.77
C TYR A 66 -16.14 -4.56 -0.54
N LEU A 67 -16.51 -5.64 -1.24
CA LEU A 67 -15.82 -6.93 -1.18
C LEU A 67 -14.34 -6.83 -1.64
N PHE A 68 -14.01 -5.84 -2.46
CA PHE A 68 -12.63 -5.63 -2.91
C PHE A 68 -11.71 -5.01 -1.85
N VAL A 69 -12.26 -4.57 -0.71
CA VAL A 69 -11.46 -4.27 0.49
C VAL A 69 -10.78 -5.55 1.01
N ASP A 70 -11.47 -6.69 0.97
CA ASP A 70 -10.88 -7.98 1.34
C ASP A 70 -9.68 -8.33 0.44
N MET A 71 -9.74 -8.02 -0.88
CA MET A 71 -8.60 -8.17 -1.78
C MET A 71 -7.43 -7.24 -1.41
N MET A 72 -7.69 -6.00 -0.99
CA MET A 72 -6.63 -5.07 -0.55
C MET A 72 -5.94 -5.58 0.72
N VAL A 73 -6.70 -6.07 1.71
CA VAL A 73 -6.15 -6.68 2.93
C VAL A 73 -5.35 -7.94 2.60
N LEU A 74 -5.85 -8.78 1.70
CA LEU A 74 -5.18 -9.98 1.21
C LEU A 74 -3.82 -9.67 0.57
N ILE A 75 -3.76 -8.66 -0.31
CA ILE A 75 -2.51 -8.19 -0.92
C ILE A 75 -1.55 -7.67 0.16
N SER A 76 -2.05 -6.96 1.17
CA SER A 76 -1.23 -6.47 2.28
C SER A 76 -0.62 -7.64 3.08
N GLY A 77 -1.41 -8.68 3.39
CA GLY A 77 -0.92 -9.91 3.99
C GLY A 77 0.15 -10.59 3.13
N PHE A 78 -0.12 -10.78 1.85
CA PHE A 78 0.84 -11.37 0.89
C PHE A 78 2.17 -10.61 0.85
N LEU A 79 2.11 -9.28 0.70
CA LEU A 79 3.31 -8.44 0.60
C LEU A 79 4.10 -8.31 1.91
N LEU A 80 3.44 -8.45 3.06
CA LEU A 80 4.13 -8.49 4.35
C LEU A 80 4.91 -9.78 4.53
N PHE A 81 4.31 -10.91 4.17
CA PHE A 81 4.92 -12.22 4.33
C PHE A 81 5.94 -12.56 3.23
N LEU A 82 5.85 -11.95 2.06
CA LEU A 82 6.74 -12.26 0.93
C LEU A 82 8.24 -12.15 1.28
N PRO A 83 8.76 -11.09 1.94
CA PRO A 83 10.16 -11.02 2.36
C PRO A 83 10.54 -12.10 3.38
N LEU A 84 9.64 -12.43 4.30
CA LEU A 84 9.85 -13.51 5.29
C LEU A 84 9.96 -14.88 4.59
N MET A 85 9.04 -15.16 3.65
CA MET A 85 9.07 -16.43 2.90
C MET A 85 10.30 -16.54 2.01
N ARG A 86 10.74 -15.45 1.40
CA ARG A 86 12.02 -15.42 0.66
C ARG A 86 13.22 -15.70 1.56
N SER A 87 13.22 -15.14 2.76
CA SER A 87 14.27 -15.43 3.75
C SER A 87 14.29 -16.90 4.17
N ILE A 88 13.13 -17.49 4.44
CA ILE A 88 13.02 -18.87 4.89
C ILE A 88 13.30 -19.87 3.75
N ILE A 89 12.73 -19.65 2.56
CA ILE A 89 12.74 -20.64 1.46
C ILE A 89 13.96 -20.47 0.57
N LEU A 90 14.40 -19.23 0.31
CA LEU A 90 15.50 -18.89 -0.60
C LEU A 90 16.80 -18.53 0.13
N GLY A 91 16.78 -18.36 1.47
CA GLY A 91 17.94 -17.95 2.26
C GLY A 91 18.31 -16.47 2.08
N GLU A 92 17.40 -15.62 1.56
CA GLU A 92 17.66 -14.19 1.37
C GLU A 92 17.60 -13.44 2.71
N GLU A 93 18.43 -12.41 2.86
CA GLU A 93 18.40 -11.57 4.05
C GLU A 93 17.13 -10.72 4.14
N MET A 94 16.49 -10.73 5.30
CA MET A 94 15.34 -9.87 5.58
C MET A 94 15.82 -8.56 6.23
N SER A 95 15.24 -7.45 5.82
CA SER A 95 15.50 -6.14 6.45
C SER A 95 15.17 -6.17 7.94
N GLY A 96 16.02 -5.54 8.76
CA GLY A 96 15.78 -5.42 10.21
C GLY A 96 14.46 -4.69 10.55
N TRP A 97 13.92 -4.94 11.74
CA TRP A 97 12.62 -4.44 12.21
C TRP A 97 12.53 -2.91 12.23
N LYS A 98 13.64 -2.22 12.53
CA LYS A 98 13.70 -0.74 12.46
C LYS A 98 13.41 -0.22 11.05
N ASN A 99 14.02 -0.83 10.02
CA ASN A 99 13.79 -0.47 8.63
C ASN A 99 12.39 -0.89 8.15
N TYR A 100 11.88 -2.00 8.64
CA TYR A 100 10.50 -2.41 8.41
C TYR A 100 9.51 -1.35 8.93
N ALA A 101 9.57 -1.01 10.22
CA ALA A 101 8.70 -0.03 10.84
C ALA A 101 8.78 1.33 10.13
N ARG A 102 10.00 1.79 9.84
CA ARG A 102 10.25 3.06 9.15
C ARG A 102 9.57 3.14 7.78
N ARG A 103 9.63 2.05 6.99
CA ARG A 103 8.95 1.98 5.68
C ARG A 103 7.43 1.98 5.80
N ARG A 104 6.85 1.33 6.83
CA ARG A 104 5.41 1.31 7.07
C ARG A 104 4.90 2.67 7.55
N ILE A 105 5.59 3.28 8.49
CA ILE A 105 5.30 4.65 8.95
C ILE A 105 5.36 5.63 7.77
N ALA A 106 6.43 5.60 6.97
CA ALA A 106 6.59 6.48 5.82
C ALA A 106 5.47 6.35 4.78
N ARG A 107 4.88 5.16 4.66
CA ARG A 107 3.79 4.90 3.71
C ARG A 107 2.42 5.38 4.21
N ILE A 108 2.11 5.18 5.50
CA ILE A 108 0.75 5.39 6.00
C ILE A 108 0.60 6.74 6.70
N VAL A 109 1.48 7.02 7.65
CA VAL A 109 1.29 8.11 8.61
C VAL A 109 1.14 9.49 7.97
N PRO A 110 1.95 9.90 6.96
CA PRO A 110 1.86 11.25 6.44
C PRO A 110 0.47 11.60 5.86
N SER A 111 -0.03 10.79 4.93
CA SER A 111 -1.34 11.04 4.31
C SER A 111 -2.50 10.85 5.26
N TYR A 112 -2.44 9.83 6.11
CA TYR A 112 -3.49 9.54 7.06
C TYR A 112 -3.64 10.64 8.11
N TYR A 113 -2.54 11.05 8.76
CA TYR A 113 -2.61 12.11 9.77
C TYR A 113 -2.94 13.46 9.15
N PHE A 114 -2.43 13.74 7.95
CA PHE A 114 -2.83 14.94 7.23
C PHE A 114 -4.35 14.97 6.98
N ALA A 115 -4.93 13.86 6.54
CA ALA A 115 -6.37 13.75 6.32
C ALA A 115 -7.14 13.93 7.64
N VAL A 116 -6.81 13.16 8.68
CA VAL A 116 -7.47 13.24 9.98
C VAL A 116 -7.44 14.66 10.55
N LEU A 117 -6.27 15.30 10.57
CA LEU A 117 -6.12 16.65 11.12
C LEU A 117 -6.85 17.69 10.24
N LEU A 118 -6.74 17.60 8.92
CA LEU A 118 -7.46 18.51 8.03
C LEU A 118 -8.98 18.38 8.20
N LEU A 119 -9.51 17.16 8.21
CA LEU A 119 -10.94 16.91 8.37
C LEU A 119 -11.42 17.36 9.75
N PHE A 120 -10.64 17.12 10.79
CA PHE A 120 -10.99 17.54 12.14
C PHE A 120 -11.03 19.06 12.29
N PHE A 121 -9.95 19.77 11.93
CA PHE A 121 -9.83 21.20 12.17
C PHE A 121 -10.55 22.07 11.11
N ALA A 122 -10.59 21.64 9.86
CA ALA A 122 -11.17 22.44 8.76
C ALA A 122 -12.61 22.06 8.42
N SER A 123 -13.13 20.93 8.92
CA SER A 123 -14.50 20.48 8.62
C SER A 123 -15.29 20.22 9.91
N ALA A 124 -14.94 19.23 10.71
CA ALA A 124 -15.77 18.74 11.80
C ALA A 124 -15.93 19.78 12.95
N LEU A 125 -14.85 20.43 13.36
CA LEU A 125 -14.93 21.47 14.42
C LEU A 125 -15.70 22.72 13.98
N PRO A 126 -15.42 23.34 12.81
CA PRO A 126 -16.11 24.57 12.38
C PRO A 126 -17.60 24.35 12.12
N THR A 127 -18.01 23.13 11.74
CA THR A 127 -19.44 22.81 11.52
C THR A 127 -20.20 22.47 12.80
N GLY A 128 -19.53 22.42 13.97
CA GLY A 128 -20.17 22.01 15.20
C GLY A 128 -20.65 20.54 15.20
N ALA A 129 -19.95 19.67 14.49
CA ALA A 129 -20.37 18.28 14.27
C ALA A 129 -20.31 17.42 15.55
N TYR A 130 -19.66 17.88 16.62
CA TYR A 130 -19.56 17.18 17.90
C TYR A 130 -20.49 17.80 18.95
N ALA A 131 -21.17 16.95 19.73
CA ALA A 131 -22.03 17.41 20.81
C ALA A 131 -21.23 18.04 21.97
N THR A 132 -20.06 17.52 22.27
CA THR A 132 -19.17 18.02 23.32
C THR A 132 -17.71 18.06 22.88
N THR A 133 -16.90 18.88 23.55
CA THR A 133 -15.43 18.90 23.35
C THR A 133 -14.80 17.54 23.68
N ALA A 134 -15.35 16.83 24.66
CA ALA A 134 -14.88 15.50 25.04
C ALA A 134 -15.08 14.49 23.91
N ASP A 135 -16.22 14.53 23.20
CA ASP A 135 -16.46 13.68 22.02
C ASP A 135 -15.50 13.99 20.88
N ALA A 136 -15.25 15.28 20.64
CA ALA A 136 -14.28 15.71 19.63
C ALA A 136 -12.86 15.19 19.94
N LEU A 137 -12.40 15.36 21.17
CA LEU A 137 -11.08 14.87 21.59
C LEU A 137 -10.98 13.35 21.56
N LYS A 138 -12.06 12.65 21.97
CA LYS A 138 -12.13 11.18 21.89
C LYS A 138 -12.02 10.70 20.44
N ASP A 139 -12.75 11.33 19.53
CA ASP A 139 -12.74 10.94 18.11
C ASP A 139 -11.36 11.20 17.48
N LEU A 140 -10.78 12.38 17.71
CA LEU A 140 -9.43 12.70 17.24
C LEU A 140 -8.40 11.71 17.81
N PHE A 141 -8.41 11.46 19.11
CA PHE A 141 -7.47 10.52 19.74
C PHE A 141 -7.62 9.11 19.19
N ALA A 142 -8.85 8.63 19.03
CA ALA A 142 -9.13 7.32 18.48
C ALA A 142 -8.57 7.17 17.03
N HIS A 143 -8.71 8.19 16.19
CA HIS A 143 -8.14 8.19 14.84
C HIS A 143 -6.61 8.26 14.87
N LEU A 144 -6.00 9.11 15.69
CA LEU A 144 -4.54 9.22 15.79
C LEU A 144 -3.87 7.95 16.36
N THR A 145 -4.60 7.16 17.14
CA THR A 145 -4.13 5.88 17.70
C THR A 145 -4.58 4.65 16.90
N PHE A 146 -5.30 4.85 15.77
CA PHE A 146 -5.85 3.78 14.95
C PHE A 146 -6.82 2.84 15.70
N THR A 147 -7.52 3.38 16.70
CA THR A 147 -8.49 2.64 17.54
C THR A 147 -9.95 3.04 17.27
N GLN A 148 -10.19 3.89 16.27
CA GLN A 148 -11.53 4.42 15.94
C GLN A 148 -12.58 3.35 15.68
N THR A 149 -12.18 2.14 15.25
CA THR A 149 -13.12 1.05 14.98
C THR A 149 -13.73 0.43 16.23
N LEU A 150 -13.21 0.72 17.42
CA LEU A 150 -13.62 0.08 18.67
C LEU A 150 -14.93 0.67 19.25
N TRP A 151 -15.31 1.88 18.87
CA TRP A 151 -16.51 2.55 19.37
C TRP A 151 -17.40 3.07 18.25
N VAL A 152 -18.72 3.03 18.47
CA VAL A 152 -19.71 3.50 17.50
C VAL A 152 -19.49 4.98 17.15
N ASN A 153 -19.28 5.82 18.16
CA ASN A 153 -19.15 7.27 17.98
C ASN A 153 -17.89 7.69 17.22
N THR A 154 -16.83 6.88 17.25
CA THR A 154 -15.58 7.17 16.54
C THR A 154 -15.45 6.40 15.22
N TYR A 155 -16.42 5.52 14.90
CA TYR A 155 -16.43 4.75 13.66
C TYR A 155 -17.66 5.06 12.81
N ILE A 156 -18.85 4.56 13.21
CA ILE A 156 -20.07 4.69 12.39
C ILE A 156 -20.61 6.11 12.40
N ALA A 157 -20.56 6.78 13.55
CA ALA A 157 -21.09 8.12 13.75
C ALA A 157 -20.01 9.21 13.75
N THR A 158 -18.79 8.91 13.32
CA THR A 158 -17.72 9.91 13.22
C THR A 158 -18.07 10.97 12.17
N PRO A 159 -17.86 12.26 12.45
CA PRO A 159 -17.94 13.32 11.43
C PRO A 159 -16.71 13.40 10.52
N LEU A 160 -15.67 12.61 10.79
CA LEU A 160 -14.49 12.53 9.92
C LEU A 160 -14.78 11.71 8.66
N ASP A 161 -14.02 10.69 8.36
CA ASP A 161 -14.28 9.82 7.21
C ASP A 161 -14.35 8.35 7.63
N VAL A 162 -15.51 7.76 7.42
CA VAL A 162 -15.77 6.35 7.81
C VAL A 162 -14.80 5.39 7.15
N VAL A 163 -14.38 5.62 5.89
CA VAL A 163 -13.49 4.69 5.15
C VAL A 163 -12.10 4.54 5.78
N LEU A 164 -11.71 5.45 6.68
CA LEU A 164 -10.43 5.37 7.41
C LEU A 164 -10.29 4.13 8.31
N TRP A 165 -11.38 3.40 8.56
CA TRP A 165 -11.36 2.16 9.33
C TRP A 165 -10.40 1.10 8.76
N THR A 166 -10.27 1.02 7.44
CA THR A 166 -9.38 0.04 6.79
C THR A 166 -7.92 0.29 7.09
N VAL A 167 -7.54 1.56 7.20
CA VAL A 167 -6.17 1.96 7.57
C VAL A 167 -5.85 1.50 8.99
N ALA A 168 -6.80 1.60 9.91
CA ALA A 168 -6.63 1.10 11.28
C ALA A 168 -6.37 -0.42 11.28
N ILE A 169 -7.17 -1.19 10.52
CA ILE A 169 -6.97 -2.64 10.39
C ILE A 169 -5.58 -2.96 9.82
N GLU A 170 -5.15 -2.24 8.79
CA GLU A 170 -3.83 -2.43 8.18
C GLU A 170 -2.68 -2.13 9.17
N VAL A 171 -2.81 -1.10 9.99
CA VAL A 171 -1.82 -0.76 11.02
C VAL A 171 -1.75 -1.85 12.09
N TRP A 172 -2.87 -2.40 12.55
CA TRP A 172 -2.87 -3.52 13.49
C TRP A 172 -2.16 -4.75 12.94
N PHE A 173 -2.30 -5.07 11.64
CA PHE A 173 -1.51 -6.13 11.00
C PHE A 173 -0.02 -5.80 10.96
N TYR A 174 0.35 -4.53 10.74
CA TYR A 174 1.76 -4.14 10.76
C TYR A 174 2.39 -4.27 12.14
N VAL A 175 1.63 -4.01 13.21
CA VAL A 175 2.08 -4.21 14.60
C VAL A 175 2.19 -5.70 14.93
N LEU A 176 1.24 -6.52 14.47
CA LEU A 176 1.23 -7.96 14.72
C LEU A 176 2.33 -8.72 13.96
N PHE A 177 2.65 -8.28 12.74
CA PHE A 177 3.55 -9.02 11.84
C PHE A 177 4.92 -9.36 12.41
N PRO A 178 5.67 -8.47 13.13
CA PRO A 178 6.95 -8.83 13.72
C PRO A 178 6.88 -10.03 14.67
N PHE A 179 5.84 -10.10 15.50
CA PHE A 179 5.65 -11.19 16.46
C PHE A 179 5.38 -12.51 15.74
N VAL A 180 4.51 -12.48 14.74
CA VAL A 180 4.22 -13.65 13.89
C VAL A 180 5.47 -14.10 13.14
N ALA A 181 6.25 -13.18 12.60
CA ALA A 181 7.46 -13.49 11.86
C ALA A 181 8.55 -14.13 12.74
N GLU A 182 8.77 -13.60 13.96
CA GLU A 182 9.73 -14.19 14.88
C GLU A 182 9.25 -15.56 15.39
N PHE A 183 7.95 -15.74 15.63
CA PHE A 183 7.39 -17.04 15.95
C PHE A 183 7.63 -18.09 14.84
N ILE A 184 7.37 -17.72 13.58
CA ILE A 184 7.57 -18.62 12.43
C ILE A 184 9.05 -18.98 12.23
N LYS A 185 9.97 -18.03 12.44
CA LYS A 185 11.41 -18.30 12.35
C LYS A 185 11.89 -19.28 13.41
N GLY A 186 11.22 -19.32 14.56
CA GLY A 186 11.60 -20.16 15.70
C GLY A 186 12.91 -19.74 16.38
N PRO A 187 13.32 -20.47 17.42
CA PRO A 187 14.52 -20.15 18.19
C PRO A 187 15.79 -20.31 17.35
N ARG A 188 16.68 -19.31 17.45
CA ARG A 188 18.00 -19.26 16.74
C ARG A 188 19.01 -20.34 17.13
N ASN A 189 18.66 -21.30 17.96
CA ASN A 189 19.60 -22.28 18.48
C ASN A 189 19.96 -23.34 17.41
N LYS A 190 21.22 -23.34 16.97
CA LYS A 190 21.78 -24.23 15.93
C LYS A 190 21.59 -25.72 16.19
N ASN A 191 21.33 -26.15 17.43
CA ASN A 191 21.24 -27.55 17.86
C ASN A 191 19.79 -28.07 17.96
N ARG A 192 18.75 -27.30 17.70
CA ARG A 192 17.36 -27.75 17.70
C ARG A 192 16.81 -27.87 16.28
N GLN A 193 16.93 -29.04 15.69
CA GLN A 193 16.28 -29.47 14.43
C GLN A 193 14.74 -29.64 14.56
N SER A 194 14.10 -29.18 15.66
CA SER A 194 12.77 -29.64 16.04
C SER A 194 11.60 -28.78 15.55
N PHE A 195 11.83 -27.57 15.01
CA PHE A 195 10.74 -26.74 14.56
C PHE A 195 11.02 -26.24 13.12
N THR A 196 10.35 -26.84 12.14
CA THR A 196 10.45 -26.35 10.78
C THR A 196 9.53 -25.15 10.62
N PRO A 197 9.94 -24.07 9.92
CA PRO A 197 9.09 -22.89 9.66
C PRO A 197 7.71 -23.23 9.08
N ALA A 198 7.60 -24.37 8.38
CA ALA A 198 6.32 -24.85 7.85
C ALA A 198 5.28 -25.09 8.97
N TYR A 199 5.68 -25.73 10.07
CA TYR A 199 4.76 -25.92 11.21
C TYR A 199 4.32 -24.58 11.81
N GLY A 200 5.21 -23.59 11.90
CA GLY A 200 4.89 -22.25 12.36
C GLY A 200 3.86 -21.56 11.46
N ILE A 201 4.02 -21.67 10.14
CA ILE A 201 3.09 -21.11 9.17
C ILE A 201 1.70 -21.76 9.32
N PHE A 202 1.61 -23.09 9.36
CA PHE A 202 0.35 -23.80 9.52
C PHE A 202 -0.30 -23.53 10.88
N PHE A 203 0.49 -23.45 11.95
CA PHE A 203 -0.02 -23.11 13.28
C PHE A 203 -0.64 -21.70 13.30
N ILE A 204 0.06 -20.68 12.78
CA ILE A 204 -0.48 -19.33 12.70
C ILE A 204 -1.73 -19.28 11.81
N PHE A 205 -1.72 -19.99 10.67
CA PHE A 205 -2.89 -20.10 9.81
C PHE A 205 -4.08 -20.68 10.60
N ALA A 206 -3.88 -21.77 11.33
CA ALA A 206 -4.95 -22.39 12.12
C ALA A 206 -5.46 -21.44 13.23
N VAL A 207 -4.55 -20.81 13.98
CA VAL A 207 -4.90 -19.87 15.05
C VAL A 207 -5.69 -18.68 14.50
N PHE A 208 -5.26 -18.09 13.40
CA PHE A 208 -5.95 -16.94 12.80
C PHE A 208 -7.36 -17.32 12.32
N ASN A 209 -7.52 -18.50 11.71
CA ASN A 209 -8.84 -18.97 11.26
C ASN A 209 -9.73 -19.37 12.43
N ILE A 210 -9.19 -19.94 13.50
CA ILE A 210 -9.97 -20.25 14.73
C ILE A 210 -10.46 -18.92 15.36
N ILE A 211 -9.58 -17.93 15.53
CA ILE A 211 -9.97 -16.62 16.08
C ILE A 211 -11.05 -15.97 15.19
N ASN A 212 -10.83 -15.99 13.87
CA ASN A 212 -11.79 -15.43 12.92
C ASN A 212 -13.14 -16.14 13.00
N TYR A 213 -13.16 -17.48 13.04
CA TYR A 213 -14.37 -18.29 13.16
C TYR A 213 -15.10 -18.01 14.48
N VAL A 214 -14.40 -18.09 15.62
CA VAL A 214 -14.98 -17.81 16.95
C VAL A 214 -15.53 -16.39 17.02
N TYR A 215 -14.81 -15.42 16.47
CA TYR A 215 -15.27 -14.04 16.42
C TYR A 215 -16.53 -13.90 15.56
N THR A 216 -16.53 -14.49 14.37
CA THR A 216 -17.67 -14.46 13.44
C THR A 216 -18.91 -15.07 14.06
N GLU A 217 -18.83 -16.29 14.60
CA GLU A 217 -19.95 -17.00 15.16
C GLU A 217 -20.54 -16.33 16.42
N ASN A 218 -19.69 -15.81 17.30
CA ASN A 218 -20.15 -15.33 18.60
C ASN A 218 -20.41 -13.82 18.66
N PHE A 219 -19.72 -13.02 17.83
CA PHE A 219 -19.83 -11.57 17.90
C PHE A 219 -20.47 -10.95 16.65
N VAL A 220 -20.31 -11.56 15.48
CA VAL A 220 -20.88 -11.03 14.25
C VAL A 220 -22.29 -11.58 14.05
N LEU A 221 -22.44 -12.90 13.93
CA LEU A 221 -23.73 -13.53 13.57
C LEU A 221 -24.76 -13.51 14.70
N LYS A 222 -24.34 -13.63 15.97
CA LYS A 222 -25.23 -13.56 17.13
C LYS A 222 -25.55 -12.14 17.60
N GLY A 223 -24.88 -11.13 17.04
CA GLY A 223 -25.04 -9.75 17.47
C GLY A 223 -25.95 -8.97 16.54
N ASN A 224 -27.12 -8.54 17.03
CA ASN A 224 -28.15 -7.87 16.24
C ASN A 224 -27.92 -6.36 16.02
N VAL A 225 -26.95 -5.75 16.66
CA VAL A 225 -26.72 -4.30 16.62
C VAL A 225 -25.36 -4.00 16.03
N TYR A 226 -25.33 -3.03 15.10
CA TYR A 226 -24.10 -2.58 14.45
C TYR A 226 -23.31 -3.67 13.70
N LEU A 227 -24.02 -4.50 12.93
CA LEU A 227 -23.41 -5.55 12.11
C LEU A 227 -22.23 -4.99 11.25
N ALA A 228 -22.44 -3.85 10.57
CA ALA A 228 -21.40 -3.20 9.76
C ALA A 228 -20.12 -2.86 10.56
N MET A 229 -20.24 -2.49 11.84
CA MET A 229 -19.09 -2.26 12.71
C MET A 229 -18.37 -3.58 13.02
N ARG A 230 -19.10 -4.64 13.32
CA ARG A 230 -18.53 -5.93 13.75
C ARG A 230 -17.81 -6.66 12.64
N ILE A 231 -18.34 -6.64 11.41
CA ILE A 231 -17.68 -7.26 10.23
C ILE A 231 -16.38 -6.57 9.85
N ASN A 232 -16.17 -5.33 10.28
CA ASN A 232 -15.01 -4.50 9.96
C ASN A 232 -14.01 -4.38 11.13
N GLN A 233 -14.01 -5.34 12.05
CA GLN A 233 -13.03 -5.42 13.11
C GLN A 233 -11.81 -6.25 12.73
N PHE A 234 -10.69 -5.98 13.37
CA PHE A 234 -9.43 -6.69 13.14
C PHE A 234 -9.54 -8.23 13.17
N PRO A 235 -10.22 -8.88 14.15
CA PRO A 235 -10.34 -10.35 14.17
C PRO A 235 -11.08 -10.91 12.96
N ALA A 236 -12.02 -10.14 12.37
CA ALA A 236 -12.77 -10.56 11.20
C ALA A 236 -11.90 -10.69 9.93
N PHE A 237 -10.72 -10.10 9.89
CA PHE A 237 -9.80 -10.13 8.75
C PHE A 237 -8.62 -11.10 8.93
N LEU A 238 -8.47 -11.73 10.10
CA LEU A 238 -7.36 -12.65 10.36
C LEU A 238 -7.32 -13.82 9.38
N GLY A 239 -8.49 -14.36 9.01
CA GLY A 239 -8.62 -15.41 7.99
C GLY A 239 -8.08 -14.95 6.63
N VAL A 240 -8.51 -13.79 6.15
CA VAL A 240 -8.04 -13.20 4.87
C VAL A 240 -6.55 -12.95 4.89
N TYR A 241 -6.03 -12.41 5.99
CA TYR A 241 -4.62 -12.13 6.17
C TYR A 241 -3.77 -13.42 6.15
N SER A 242 -4.27 -14.49 6.80
CA SER A 242 -3.60 -15.80 6.81
C SER A 242 -3.57 -16.46 5.42
N ILE A 243 -4.61 -16.27 4.61
CA ILE A 243 -4.64 -16.72 3.21
C ILE A 243 -3.58 -15.96 2.39
N GLY A 244 -3.41 -14.65 2.63
CA GLY A 244 -2.32 -13.86 2.06
C GLY A 244 -0.93 -14.41 2.41
N MET A 245 -0.73 -14.83 3.66
CA MET A 245 0.49 -15.49 4.14
C MET A 245 0.76 -16.81 3.41
N LEU A 246 -0.24 -17.68 3.30
CA LEU A 246 -0.12 -18.94 2.54
C LEU A 246 0.18 -18.68 1.07
N GLY A 247 -0.47 -17.66 0.49
CA GLY A 247 -0.23 -17.26 -0.90
C GLY A 247 1.21 -16.83 -1.15
N ALA A 248 1.81 -16.05 -0.23
CA ALA A 248 3.22 -15.67 -0.32
C ALA A 248 4.15 -16.91 -0.23
N SER A 249 3.83 -17.86 0.65
CA SER A 249 4.58 -19.12 0.78
C SER A 249 4.51 -19.95 -0.49
N ALA A 250 3.30 -20.14 -1.03
CA ALA A 250 3.05 -20.88 -2.26
C ALA A 250 3.77 -20.22 -3.46
N PHE A 251 3.68 -18.89 -3.59
CA PHE A 251 4.33 -18.16 -4.68
C PHE A 251 5.85 -18.34 -4.67
N VAL A 252 6.49 -18.21 -3.49
CA VAL A 252 7.95 -18.38 -3.36
C VAL A 252 8.36 -19.82 -3.62
N LEU A 253 7.59 -20.83 -3.16
CA LEU A 253 7.82 -22.24 -3.45
C LEU A 253 7.71 -22.55 -4.94
N ILE A 254 6.69 -22.04 -5.63
CA ILE A 254 6.54 -22.18 -7.08
C ILE A 254 7.73 -21.52 -7.79
N ALA A 255 8.11 -20.33 -7.36
CA ALA A 255 9.24 -19.62 -7.97
C ALA A 255 10.58 -20.33 -7.80
N LYS A 256 10.78 -21.02 -6.66
CA LYS A 256 11.97 -21.84 -6.39
C LYS A 256 12.03 -23.08 -7.28
N ASN A 257 10.90 -23.79 -7.43
CA ASN A 257 10.86 -25.14 -8.03
C ASN A 257 10.45 -25.15 -9.51
N CYS A 258 9.75 -24.11 -9.97
CA CYS A 258 9.24 -24.03 -11.33
C CYS A 258 10.03 -23.04 -12.18
N ARG A 259 10.06 -23.29 -13.48
CA ARG A 259 10.61 -22.37 -14.49
C ARG A 259 9.50 -21.93 -15.44
N ARG A 260 9.59 -20.71 -15.94
CA ARG A 260 8.67 -20.21 -16.94
C ARG A 260 8.85 -20.96 -18.25
N SER A 261 7.78 -21.58 -18.74
CA SER A 261 7.66 -22.13 -20.09
C SER A 261 6.41 -21.56 -20.77
N ARG A 262 6.26 -21.77 -22.08
CA ARG A 262 5.04 -21.33 -22.79
C ARG A 262 3.80 -22.01 -22.23
N ILE A 263 3.88 -23.33 -21.99
CA ILE A 263 2.78 -24.11 -21.42
C ILE A 263 2.48 -23.65 -19.99
N PHE A 264 3.49 -23.50 -19.12
CA PHE A 264 3.32 -23.01 -17.76
C PHE A 264 2.61 -21.65 -17.72
N ASN A 265 3.04 -20.71 -18.56
CA ASN A 265 2.44 -19.38 -18.63
C ASN A 265 1.00 -19.45 -19.19
N ALA A 266 0.71 -20.28 -20.20
CA ALA A 266 -0.62 -20.43 -20.76
C ALA A 266 -1.60 -21.04 -19.75
N VAL A 267 -1.18 -22.09 -19.04
CA VAL A 267 -1.97 -22.73 -17.97
C VAL A 267 -2.30 -21.72 -16.86
N ASN A 268 -1.32 -20.94 -16.39
CA ASN A 268 -1.56 -19.91 -15.40
C ASN A 268 -2.47 -18.79 -15.91
N THR A 269 -2.38 -18.43 -17.20
CA THR A 269 -3.32 -17.48 -17.82
C THR A 269 -4.76 -18.03 -17.80
N LEU A 270 -4.94 -19.31 -18.14
CA LEU A 270 -6.25 -19.96 -18.08
C LEU A 270 -6.81 -19.96 -16.64
N PHE A 271 -6.02 -20.38 -15.66
CA PHE A 271 -6.43 -20.36 -14.25
C PHE A 271 -6.76 -18.95 -13.77
N SER A 272 -6.04 -17.93 -14.20
CA SER A 272 -6.35 -16.54 -13.88
C SER A 272 -7.70 -16.10 -14.46
N VAL A 273 -7.98 -16.45 -15.72
CA VAL A 273 -9.29 -16.18 -16.35
C VAL A 273 -10.41 -16.94 -15.64
N CYS A 274 -10.21 -18.22 -15.33
CA CYS A 274 -11.17 -19.00 -14.54
C CYS A 274 -11.43 -18.38 -13.16
N SER A 275 -10.40 -17.84 -12.51
CA SER A 275 -10.55 -17.14 -11.23
C SER A 275 -11.38 -15.86 -11.37
N ILE A 276 -11.24 -15.11 -12.47
CA ILE A 276 -12.11 -13.94 -12.75
C ILE A 276 -13.56 -14.38 -12.91
N LEU A 277 -13.82 -15.45 -13.65
CA LEU A 277 -15.18 -15.98 -13.82
C LEU A 277 -15.78 -16.43 -12.49
N LEU A 278 -14.98 -17.04 -11.63
CA LEU A 278 -15.40 -17.43 -10.29
C LEU A 278 -15.63 -16.23 -9.36
N ILE A 279 -14.83 -15.17 -9.47
CA ILE A 279 -15.06 -13.89 -8.77
C ILE A 279 -16.41 -13.30 -9.22
N ILE A 280 -16.67 -13.26 -10.53
CA ILE A 280 -17.96 -12.78 -11.07
C ILE A 280 -19.12 -13.62 -10.55
N TYR A 281 -18.97 -14.94 -10.51
CA TYR A 281 -19.96 -15.84 -9.96
C TYR A 281 -20.25 -15.53 -8.48
N LEU A 282 -19.23 -15.41 -7.64
CA LEU A 282 -19.38 -15.10 -6.21
C LEU A 282 -19.97 -13.69 -5.98
N ILE A 283 -19.63 -12.70 -6.82
CA ILE A 283 -20.27 -11.39 -6.77
C ILE A 283 -21.75 -11.48 -7.08
N ASN A 284 -22.13 -12.24 -8.11
CA ASN A 284 -23.54 -12.44 -8.46
C ASN A 284 -24.30 -13.20 -7.37
N ASP A 285 -23.68 -14.20 -6.75
CA ASP A 285 -24.22 -14.95 -5.62
C ASP A 285 -24.48 -14.02 -4.41
N CYS A 286 -23.52 -13.17 -4.07
CA CYS A 286 -23.68 -12.14 -3.04
C CYS A 286 -24.84 -11.17 -3.36
N VAL A 287 -24.95 -10.71 -4.60
CA VAL A 287 -26.03 -9.78 -5.01
C VAL A 287 -27.40 -10.45 -4.96
N ALA A 288 -27.47 -11.74 -5.28
CA ALA A 288 -28.72 -12.51 -5.21
C ALA A 288 -29.20 -12.76 -3.76
N THR A 289 -28.29 -12.67 -2.78
CA THR A 289 -28.60 -12.90 -1.37
C THR A 289 -29.26 -11.65 -0.74
N GLN A 290 -30.28 -11.84 0.08
CA GLN A 290 -30.95 -10.74 0.80
C GLN A 290 -30.04 -10.13 1.87
N GLU A 291 -29.31 -10.94 2.61
CA GLU A 291 -28.42 -10.54 3.71
C GLU A 291 -26.95 -10.47 3.24
N ARG A 292 -26.62 -9.51 2.39
CA ARG A 292 -25.31 -9.37 1.77
C ARG A 292 -24.15 -9.23 2.76
N GLN A 293 -24.39 -8.60 3.91
CA GLN A 293 -23.37 -8.46 4.96
C GLN A 293 -23.09 -9.79 5.66
N VAL A 294 -24.10 -10.62 5.85
CA VAL A 294 -23.93 -11.99 6.39
C VAL A 294 -23.16 -12.83 5.37
N TRP A 295 -23.56 -12.80 4.10
CA TRP A 295 -22.84 -13.46 3.01
C TRP A 295 -21.36 -13.05 2.98
N GLN A 296 -21.06 -11.75 3.10
CA GLN A 296 -19.68 -11.26 3.12
C GLN A 296 -18.84 -11.94 4.19
N VAL A 297 -19.39 -12.18 5.36
CA VAL A 297 -18.64 -12.74 6.49
C VAL A 297 -18.49 -14.26 6.36
N THR A 298 -19.57 -14.94 5.98
CA THR A 298 -19.58 -16.42 5.85
C THR A 298 -18.76 -16.89 4.66
N GLU A 299 -18.79 -16.15 3.54
CA GLU A 299 -18.11 -16.50 2.29
C GLU A 299 -16.75 -15.80 2.12
N ARG A 300 -16.36 -14.96 3.08
CA ARG A 300 -15.12 -14.16 3.04
C ARG A 300 -13.88 -15.00 2.76
N SER A 301 -13.72 -16.13 3.44
CA SER A 301 -12.56 -17.00 3.25
C SER A 301 -12.55 -17.65 1.86
N LYS A 302 -13.71 -18.05 1.35
CA LYS A 302 -13.86 -18.61 -0.01
C LYS A 302 -13.46 -17.57 -1.05
N LEU A 303 -14.00 -16.36 -0.94
CA LEU A 303 -13.65 -15.24 -1.83
C LEU A 303 -12.17 -14.90 -1.76
N ALA A 304 -11.58 -14.89 -0.56
CA ALA A 304 -10.15 -14.62 -0.36
C ALA A 304 -9.25 -15.69 -1.02
N PHE A 305 -9.63 -16.96 -0.98
CA PHE A 305 -8.91 -18.03 -1.71
C PHE A 305 -8.97 -17.85 -3.23
N VAL A 306 -10.14 -17.45 -3.76
CA VAL A 306 -10.28 -17.15 -5.19
C VAL A 306 -9.46 -15.93 -5.59
N PHE A 307 -9.48 -14.87 -4.79
CA PHE A 307 -8.63 -13.69 -4.98
C PHE A 307 -7.14 -14.04 -4.95
N MET A 308 -6.71 -14.90 -4.01
CA MET A 308 -5.30 -15.32 -3.94
C MET A 308 -4.90 -16.15 -5.15
N THR A 309 -5.76 -17.06 -5.59
CA THR A 309 -5.55 -17.84 -6.81
C THR A 309 -5.40 -16.91 -8.02
N PHE A 310 -6.29 -15.93 -8.16
CA PHE A 310 -6.21 -14.91 -9.20
C PHE A 310 -4.88 -14.14 -9.16
N ILE A 311 -4.44 -13.69 -7.99
CA ILE A 311 -3.18 -12.94 -7.80
C ILE A 311 -1.98 -13.79 -8.24
N ILE A 312 -1.86 -15.02 -7.73
CA ILE A 312 -0.72 -15.90 -8.01
C ILE A 312 -0.69 -16.27 -9.50
N THR A 313 -1.82 -16.71 -10.04
CA THR A 313 -1.88 -17.16 -11.43
C THR A 313 -1.68 -16.01 -12.41
N THR A 314 -2.18 -14.79 -12.09
CA THR A 314 -1.88 -13.59 -12.87
C THR A 314 -0.38 -13.26 -12.86
N ALA A 315 0.27 -13.33 -11.68
CA ALA A 315 1.72 -13.09 -11.57
C ALA A 315 2.56 -14.11 -12.37
N LEU A 316 2.06 -15.33 -12.51
CA LEU A 316 2.71 -16.44 -13.25
C LEU A 316 2.28 -16.55 -14.71
N SER A 317 1.31 -15.78 -15.16
CA SER A 317 0.67 -15.86 -16.48
C SER A 317 1.56 -15.40 -17.65
N SER A 318 1.04 -15.42 -18.85
CA SER A 318 1.67 -14.95 -20.08
C SER A 318 1.99 -13.45 -20.03
N LYS A 319 3.08 -13.04 -20.69
CA LYS A 319 3.58 -11.66 -20.65
C LYS A 319 2.54 -10.63 -21.10
N TRP A 320 1.79 -10.91 -22.18
CA TRP A 320 0.76 -10.04 -22.70
C TRP A 320 -0.39 -9.86 -21.69
N TYR A 321 -0.80 -10.93 -20.97
CA TYR A 321 -1.86 -10.89 -19.98
C TYR A 321 -1.40 -10.13 -18.72
N ARG A 322 -0.17 -10.36 -18.25
CA ARG A 322 0.40 -9.61 -17.12
C ARG A 322 0.47 -8.11 -17.41
N TRP A 323 0.75 -7.74 -18.67
CA TRP A 323 0.81 -6.34 -19.09
C TRP A 323 -0.49 -5.57 -18.79
N LEU A 324 -1.65 -6.23 -18.80
CA LEU A 324 -2.93 -5.60 -18.44
C LEU A 324 -2.88 -4.98 -17.04
N PHE A 325 -2.13 -5.60 -16.11
CA PHE A 325 -2.01 -5.18 -14.72
C PHE A 325 -0.65 -4.51 -14.39
N SER A 326 0.31 -4.51 -15.28
CA SER A 326 1.68 -4.01 -15.02
C SER A 326 2.12 -2.86 -15.93
N ASN A 327 1.22 -2.29 -16.73
CA ASN A 327 1.52 -1.16 -17.59
C ASN A 327 1.72 0.15 -16.80
N LYS A 328 2.22 1.19 -17.47
CA LYS A 328 2.53 2.50 -16.86
C LYS A 328 1.31 3.17 -16.22
N PHE A 329 0.13 3.00 -16.83
CA PHE A 329 -1.12 3.55 -16.31
C PHE A 329 -1.53 2.88 -15.00
N MET A 330 -1.48 1.55 -14.91
CA MET A 330 -1.77 0.80 -13.69
C MET A 330 -0.79 1.14 -12.57
N ARG A 331 0.49 1.31 -12.87
CA ARG A 331 1.49 1.75 -11.89
C ARG A 331 1.23 3.18 -11.39
N PHE A 332 0.80 4.08 -12.27
CA PHE A 332 0.40 5.43 -11.87
C PHE A 332 -0.81 5.38 -10.94
N LEU A 333 -1.87 4.64 -11.31
CA LEU A 333 -3.06 4.47 -10.47
C LEU A 333 -2.72 3.84 -9.11
N SER A 334 -1.89 2.80 -9.08
CA SER A 334 -1.40 2.21 -7.83
C SER A 334 -0.64 3.22 -6.97
N GLY A 335 0.14 4.10 -7.61
CA GLY A 335 0.92 5.13 -6.92
C GLY A 335 0.08 6.18 -6.21
N ILE A 336 -1.14 6.45 -6.67
CA ILE A 336 -2.07 7.41 -6.05
C ILE A 336 -3.20 6.72 -5.29
N SER A 337 -3.31 5.39 -5.37
CA SER A 337 -4.47 4.62 -4.90
C SER A 337 -4.74 4.78 -3.40
N TYR A 338 -3.71 4.96 -2.58
CA TYR A 338 -3.85 5.16 -1.15
C TYR A 338 -4.56 6.49 -0.83
N ASN A 339 -4.12 7.58 -1.44
CA ASN A 339 -4.78 8.87 -1.27
C ASN A 339 -6.15 8.92 -1.96
N LEU A 340 -6.31 8.22 -3.09
CA LEU A 340 -7.61 8.09 -3.74
C LEU A 340 -8.61 7.40 -2.80
N TYR A 341 -8.18 6.36 -2.09
CA TYR A 341 -8.98 5.68 -1.08
C TYR A 341 -9.30 6.58 0.12
N ILE A 342 -8.38 7.42 0.60
CA ILE A 342 -8.60 8.31 1.74
C ILE A 342 -9.63 9.42 1.40
N TRP A 343 -9.58 10.01 0.20
CA TRP A 343 -10.33 11.23 -0.08
C TRP A 343 -11.68 11.03 -0.78
N HIS A 344 -11.89 9.91 -1.47
CA HIS A 344 -13.03 9.75 -2.39
C HIS A 344 -14.39 9.86 -1.71
N GLN A 345 -14.57 9.21 -0.56
CA GLN A 345 -15.88 9.14 0.09
C GLN A 345 -16.25 10.46 0.75
N TRP A 346 -15.31 11.04 1.51
CA TRP A 346 -15.54 12.32 2.15
C TRP A 346 -15.86 13.42 1.11
N LEU A 347 -15.06 13.53 0.05
CA LEU A 347 -15.31 14.50 -1.03
C LEU A 347 -16.67 14.29 -1.69
N ALA A 348 -17.06 13.04 -1.95
CA ALA A 348 -18.37 12.75 -2.51
C ALA A 348 -19.49 13.26 -1.59
N VAL A 349 -19.42 12.96 -0.30
CA VAL A 349 -20.42 13.43 0.68
C VAL A 349 -20.45 14.96 0.77
N GLN A 350 -19.30 15.62 0.85
CA GLN A 350 -19.21 17.08 0.93
C GLN A 350 -19.73 17.78 -0.33
N CYS A 351 -19.37 17.27 -1.52
CA CYS A 351 -19.88 17.81 -2.78
C CYS A 351 -21.41 17.77 -2.84
N LYS A 352 -22.05 16.70 -2.36
CA LYS A 352 -23.49 16.57 -2.41
C LYS A 352 -24.19 17.38 -1.33
N ASN A 353 -23.80 17.22 -0.09
CA ASN A 353 -24.58 17.69 1.06
C ASN A 353 -24.22 19.12 1.48
N THR A 354 -22.93 19.46 1.50
CA THR A 354 -22.44 20.73 2.03
C THR A 354 -22.21 21.77 0.92
N TRP A 355 -21.41 21.40 -0.08
CA TRP A 355 -21.03 22.35 -1.14
C TRP A 355 -22.08 22.44 -2.25
N ARG A 356 -22.98 21.46 -2.36
CA ARG A 356 -24.02 21.35 -3.38
C ARG A 356 -23.46 21.52 -4.80
N ILE A 357 -22.42 20.77 -5.13
CA ILE A 357 -21.74 20.78 -6.43
C ILE A 357 -21.98 19.43 -7.13
N PRO A 358 -22.62 19.42 -8.33
CA PRO A 358 -23.21 20.54 -9.07
C PRO A 358 -24.38 21.19 -8.33
N LYS A 359 -24.58 22.50 -8.56
CA LYS A 359 -25.59 23.28 -7.82
C LYS A 359 -26.99 22.63 -7.89
N TRP A 360 -27.61 22.55 -6.73
CA TRP A 360 -28.99 22.12 -6.56
C TRP A 360 -29.62 22.84 -5.36
N SER A 361 -30.97 22.91 -5.36
CA SER A 361 -31.77 23.60 -4.34
C SER A 361 -32.87 22.68 -3.84
N GLY A 362 -33.42 22.99 -2.66
CA GLY A 362 -34.41 22.17 -1.99
C GLY A 362 -33.83 21.35 -0.83
N GLU A 363 -34.67 20.53 -0.24
CA GLU A 363 -34.33 19.68 0.92
C GLU A 363 -33.90 18.27 0.50
N ILE A 364 -34.46 17.77 -0.60
CA ILE A 364 -34.22 16.41 -1.10
C ILE A 364 -33.14 16.44 -2.17
N PRO A 365 -32.02 15.69 -2.00
CA PRO A 365 -30.97 15.61 -3.01
C PRO A 365 -31.48 15.08 -4.36
N PRO A 366 -30.99 15.61 -5.50
CA PRO A 366 -31.52 15.27 -6.84
C PRO A 366 -31.43 13.80 -7.23
N ASN A 367 -30.48 13.03 -6.67
CA ASN A 367 -30.41 11.58 -6.88
C ASN A 367 -31.63 10.85 -6.31
N MET A 368 -32.18 11.30 -5.17
CA MET A 368 -33.41 10.75 -4.59
C MET A 368 -34.66 11.09 -5.42
N LEU A 369 -34.59 12.14 -6.22
CA LEU A 369 -35.62 12.56 -7.17
C LEU A 369 -35.41 11.96 -8.58
N ASN A 370 -34.46 11.05 -8.75
CA ASN A 370 -34.12 10.41 -10.03
C ASN A 370 -33.74 11.41 -11.15
N ILE A 371 -33.16 12.56 -10.80
CA ILE A 371 -32.72 13.57 -11.79
C ILE A 371 -31.42 13.11 -12.43
N THR A 372 -31.53 12.28 -13.47
CA THR A 372 -30.39 11.62 -14.15
C THR A 372 -29.35 12.62 -14.68
N TYR A 373 -29.77 13.79 -15.19
CA TYR A 373 -28.86 14.82 -15.67
C TYR A 373 -27.92 15.31 -14.55
N TRP A 374 -28.46 15.59 -13.37
CA TRP A 374 -27.66 15.99 -12.22
C TRP A 374 -26.75 14.86 -11.75
N MET A 375 -27.28 13.63 -11.66
CA MET A 375 -26.53 12.45 -11.22
C MET A 375 -25.27 12.22 -12.09
N ASN A 376 -25.41 12.31 -13.43
CA ASN A 376 -24.29 12.17 -14.36
C ASN A 376 -23.23 13.26 -14.16
N ARG A 377 -23.64 14.51 -14.04
CA ARG A 377 -22.71 15.63 -13.77
C ARG A 377 -22.00 15.46 -12.43
N TYR A 378 -22.74 15.06 -11.42
CA TYR A 378 -22.21 14.84 -10.09
C TYR A 378 -21.18 13.69 -10.10
N ALA A 379 -21.43 12.57 -10.77
CA ALA A 379 -20.47 11.47 -10.92
C ALA A 379 -19.15 11.94 -11.56
N VAL A 380 -19.21 12.79 -12.58
CA VAL A 380 -18.01 13.39 -13.19
C VAL A 380 -17.28 14.29 -12.19
N VAL A 381 -18.00 15.18 -11.51
CA VAL A 381 -17.41 16.13 -10.53
C VAL A 381 -16.68 15.37 -9.41
N ILE A 382 -17.32 14.39 -8.77
CA ILE A 382 -16.71 13.66 -7.66
C ILE A 382 -15.52 12.83 -8.14
N THR A 383 -15.56 12.30 -9.36
CA THR A 383 -14.42 11.60 -9.96
C THR A 383 -13.23 12.53 -10.12
N VAL A 384 -13.45 13.70 -10.76
CA VAL A 384 -12.38 14.69 -10.96
C VAL A 384 -11.80 15.17 -9.62
N PHE A 385 -12.66 15.48 -8.64
CA PHE A 385 -12.23 15.95 -7.33
C PHE A 385 -11.44 14.88 -6.55
N ALA A 386 -11.90 13.63 -6.56
CA ALA A 386 -11.21 12.52 -5.91
C ALA A 386 -9.81 12.28 -6.51
N PHE A 387 -9.71 12.26 -7.84
CA PHE A 387 -8.42 12.09 -8.51
C PHE A 387 -7.49 13.29 -8.31
N ALA A 388 -8.00 14.52 -8.38
CA ALA A 388 -7.22 15.73 -8.13
C ALA A 388 -6.67 15.74 -6.70
N ALA A 389 -7.52 15.47 -5.69
CA ALA A 389 -7.10 15.39 -4.30
C ALA A 389 -6.08 14.27 -4.07
N ALA A 390 -6.30 13.10 -4.67
CA ALA A 390 -5.37 11.98 -4.57
C ALA A 390 -3.98 12.32 -5.15
N ILE A 391 -3.93 12.96 -6.31
CA ILE A 391 -2.69 13.38 -6.94
C ILE A 391 -1.99 14.43 -6.07
N LEU A 392 -2.70 15.48 -5.66
CA LEU A 392 -2.14 16.53 -4.80
C LEU A 392 -1.60 15.97 -3.49
N ALA A 393 -2.41 15.18 -2.76
CA ALA A 393 -1.99 14.58 -1.50
C ALA A 393 -0.79 13.62 -1.68
N THR A 394 -0.74 12.85 -2.76
CA THR A 394 0.38 11.94 -3.03
C THR A 394 1.67 12.69 -3.30
N TYR A 395 1.64 13.74 -4.12
CA TYR A 395 2.86 14.41 -4.54
C TYR A 395 3.30 15.54 -3.59
N LEU A 396 2.36 16.16 -2.86
CA LEU A 396 2.67 17.28 -1.95
C LEU A 396 2.80 16.84 -0.50
N ILE A 397 2.20 15.71 -0.09
CA ILE A 397 2.20 15.24 1.30
C ILE A 397 2.90 13.90 1.41
N GLU A 398 2.35 12.83 0.81
CA GLU A 398 2.85 11.47 1.01
C GLU A 398 4.34 11.33 0.64
N LYS A 399 4.69 11.62 -0.61
CA LYS A 399 6.06 11.43 -1.10
C LYS A 399 7.09 12.32 -0.40
N PRO A 400 6.87 13.64 -0.19
CA PRO A 400 7.79 14.49 0.54
C PRO A 400 8.05 14.00 1.96
N PHE A 401 7.00 13.74 2.73
CA PHE A 401 7.15 13.26 4.10
C PHE A 401 7.71 11.84 4.19
N ALA A 402 7.31 10.95 3.28
CA ALA A 402 7.90 9.61 3.18
C ALA A 402 9.41 9.68 2.90
N ASN A 403 9.85 10.57 2.00
CA ASN A 403 11.26 10.80 1.74
C ASN A 403 11.99 11.33 2.98
N LEU A 404 11.40 12.31 3.69
CA LEU A 404 11.94 12.83 4.94
C LEU A 404 12.12 11.73 5.99
N ILE A 405 11.09 10.92 6.23
CA ILE A 405 11.14 9.79 7.17
C ILE A 405 12.22 8.78 6.75
N MET A 406 12.41 8.55 5.46
CA MET A 406 13.41 7.63 4.91
C MET A 406 14.83 8.23 4.84
N GLY A 407 15.02 9.50 5.19
CA GLY A 407 16.31 10.20 5.08
C GLY A 407 16.74 10.45 3.63
N ARG A 408 15.76 10.68 2.73
CA ARG A 408 15.99 10.99 1.32
C ARG A 408 15.65 12.46 1.04
N PRO A 409 16.15 13.05 -0.06
CA PRO A 409 15.75 14.41 -0.45
C PRO A 409 14.23 14.53 -0.56
N VAL A 410 13.67 15.56 0.07
CA VAL A 410 12.21 15.79 0.10
C VAL A 410 11.64 15.93 -1.31
N PHE A 411 12.32 16.67 -2.18
CA PHE A 411 11.99 16.85 -3.59
C PHE A 411 13.14 16.36 -4.48
N PRO A 412 13.21 15.07 -4.81
CA PRO A 412 14.35 14.47 -5.52
C PRO A 412 14.58 15.05 -6.92
N LEU A 413 13.54 15.53 -7.59
CA LEU A 413 13.66 16.18 -8.91
C LEU A 413 14.36 17.55 -8.80
N PHE A 414 14.05 18.33 -7.77
CA PHE A 414 14.72 19.60 -7.48
C PHE A 414 16.18 19.38 -7.06
N ALA A 415 16.42 18.41 -6.17
CA ALA A 415 17.77 18.06 -5.73
C ALA A 415 18.64 17.61 -6.91
N LYS A 416 18.11 16.79 -7.82
CA LYS A 416 18.84 16.35 -9.03
C LYS A 416 19.11 17.50 -10.00
N LYS A 417 18.17 18.46 -10.12
CA LYS A 417 18.35 19.63 -10.96
C LYS A 417 19.42 20.57 -10.37
N LEU A 418 19.38 20.81 -9.06
CA LEU A 418 20.41 21.63 -8.36
C LEU A 418 21.80 21.00 -8.46
N LEU A 419 21.94 19.69 -8.27
CA LEU A 419 23.20 18.99 -8.43
C LEU A 419 23.70 19.04 -9.87
N LYS A 420 22.82 18.96 -10.86
CA LYS A 420 23.23 19.11 -12.27
C LYS A 420 23.68 20.53 -12.60
N THR A 421 23.00 21.54 -12.02
CA THR A 421 23.40 22.96 -12.20
C THR A 421 24.70 23.27 -11.45
N ALA A 422 24.92 22.69 -10.26
CA ALA A 422 26.18 22.83 -9.52
C ALA A 422 27.34 22.20 -10.29
N ASN A 423 27.19 20.96 -10.78
CA ASN A 423 28.22 20.29 -11.57
C ASN A 423 28.52 21.01 -12.89
N SER A 424 27.51 21.62 -13.55
CA SER A 424 27.76 22.44 -14.75
C SER A 424 28.44 23.77 -14.43
N ALA A 425 28.21 24.36 -13.27
CA ALA A 425 28.89 25.53 -12.80
C ALA A 425 30.37 25.23 -12.43
N ASP A 426 30.60 24.07 -11.80
CA ASP A 426 31.97 23.60 -11.51
C ASP A 426 32.75 23.29 -12.79
N GLU A 427 32.14 22.71 -13.82
CA GLU A 427 32.74 22.49 -15.14
C GLU A 427 32.99 23.80 -15.88
N GLU A 428 32.16 24.83 -15.76
CA GLU A 428 32.40 26.17 -16.30
C GLU A 428 33.55 26.88 -15.57
N CYS A 429 33.64 26.81 -14.24
CA CYS A 429 34.74 27.36 -13.47
C CYS A 429 36.10 26.72 -13.83
N ILE A 430 36.14 25.39 -14.01
CA ILE A 430 37.35 24.67 -14.40
C ILE A 430 37.78 25.06 -15.83
N ASN A 431 36.85 25.23 -16.75
CA ASN A 431 37.13 25.65 -18.11
C ASN A 431 37.54 27.16 -18.22
N GLU A 432 37.09 28.02 -17.30
CA GLU A 432 37.53 29.41 -17.20
C GLU A 432 38.93 29.52 -16.60
N GLU A 433 39.31 28.68 -15.63
CA GLU A 433 40.69 28.63 -15.11
C GLU A 433 41.70 28.05 -16.13
N GLU A 434 41.28 27.10 -16.99
CA GLU A 434 42.14 26.56 -18.07
C GLU A 434 42.25 27.48 -19.29
N SER A 435 41.35 28.47 -19.44
CA SER A 435 41.32 29.42 -20.54
C SER A 435 41.97 30.77 -20.26
N ALA A 436 42.51 30.99 -19.06
CA ALA A 436 43.26 32.19 -18.76
C ALA A 436 44.60 32.18 -19.51
N PRO A 437 44.92 33.17 -20.41
CA PRO A 437 46.13 33.17 -21.16
C PRO A 437 47.32 33.51 -20.26
N LEU A 438 48.30 32.60 -20.19
CA LEU A 438 49.62 32.86 -19.72
C LEU A 438 50.25 33.87 -20.68
N SER A 439 50.13 35.19 -20.42
CA SER A 439 50.90 36.23 -21.10
C SER A 439 51.64 37.04 -20.08
N ALA A 440 52.96 36.84 -20.14
CA ALA A 440 54.07 37.84 -20.04
C ALA A 440 54.14 38.70 -18.77
N GLU A 441 55.11 38.36 -17.97
CA GLU A 441 56.17 39.37 -17.67
C GLU A 441 57.47 38.64 -17.31
N VAL A 442 58.33 38.52 -18.32
CA VAL A 442 59.76 38.33 -18.15
C VAL A 442 60.35 39.74 -18.25
N ASP A 443 60.97 40.27 -17.17
CA ASP A 443 62.22 40.99 -17.26
C ASP A 443 62.79 41.35 -15.88
N SER A 444 64.04 40.97 -15.76
CA SER A 444 65.11 41.62 -14.99
C SER A 444 65.08 41.55 -13.46
N PHE A 445 65.94 40.74 -12.90
CA PHE A 445 67.19 41.22 -12.26
C PHE A 445 68.10 40.00 -12.00
N ALA A 446 69.24 40.05 -12.56
CA ALA A 446 70.43 39.21 -12.34
C ALA A 446 71.17 39.59 -11.07
N ASP A 447 71.97 38.62 -10.61
CA ASP A 447 73.13 38.73 -9.70
C ASP A 447 72.83 38.60 -8.20
N THR A 448 73.31 37.57 -7.58
CA THR A 448 74.57 37.19 -7.01
C THR A 448 74.48 35.93 -6.18
N VAL A 449 75.24 34.89 -6.56
CA VAL A 449 76.30 34.15 -5.87
C VAL A 449 76.07 33.91 -4.34
N ASP A 450 76.03 32.74 -3.81
CA ASP A 450 77.08 31.77 -3.53
C ASP A 450 76.57 30.64 -2.59
N SER A 451 77.05 29.45 -2.89
CA SER A 451 77.43 28.30 -2.04
C SER A 451 76.69 27.97 -0.74
N ASP A 452 76.26 26.82 -0.57
CA ASP A 452 76.79 25.59 0.01
C ASP A 452 75.72 24.57 0.45
N LYS A 453 75.99 23.34 0.11
CA LYS A 453 75.38 22.11 0.57
C LYS A 453 75.79 21.78 2.01
N PRO A 454 75.38 20.62 2.60
CA PRO A 454 74.09 19.96 2.74
C PRO A 454 73.84 19.50 4.22
N ALA A 455 72.74 18.86 4.52
CA ALA A 455 72.54 17.68 5.40
C ALA A 455 71.12 17.59 5.95
N GLU A 456 70.51 16.57 5.63
CA GLU A 456 70.16 15.37 6.45
C GLU A 456 69.14 15.54 7.58
N ASN A 457 68.14 14.71 7.45
CA ASN A 457 67.49 13.87 8.47
C ASN A 457 66.25 14.32 9.26
N ALA A 458 65.33 13.49 9.10
CA ALA A 458 64.56 12.71 10.14
C ALA A 458 63.23 13.28 10.61
N ALA A 459 62.27 12.61 10.17
CA ALA A 459 61.19 11.93 10.92
C ALA A 459 60.81 12.46 12.32
N ALA A 460 59.57 12.70 12.54
CA ALA A 460 58.90 12.23 13.74
C ALA A 460 57.34 12.25 13.58
N ASN A 461 56.78 11.11 13.64
CA ASN A 461 55.37 10.85 13.91
C ASN A 461 55.20 10.94 15.43
N PRO A 462 54.12 11.53 15.94
CA PRO A 462 53.76 11.35 17.33
C PRO A 462 52.29 10.91 17.45
N TRP A 463 52.10 9.67 17.71
CA TRP A 463 51.15 9.14 18.69
C TRP A 463 51.43 7.64 18.84
N GLY A 464 52.28 7.34 19.88
CA GLY A 464 52.59 6.01 20.34
C GLY A 464 51.58 5.55 21.39
N GLU A 465 51.36 4.29 21.33
CA GLU A 465 50.68 3.42 22.27
C GLU A 465 51.14 3.53 23.72
N GLN A 466 50.26 3.32 24.67
CA GLN A 466 50.61 2.77 25.96
C GLN A 466 49.61 1.69 26.36
N GLU A 467 50.04 0.46 26.25
CA GLU A 467 49.60 -0.66 27.09
C GLU A 467 50.00 -0.42 28.55
N THR A 468 49.11 -0.75 29.47
CA THR A 468 49.49 -1.30 30.78
C THR A 468 48.42 -2.31 31.22
N ASP A 469 48.93 -3.54 31.30
CA ASP A 469 48.43 -4.62 32.11
C ASP A 469 48.12 -4.23 33.55
N ARG A 470 47.09 -4.81 34.14
CA ARG A 470 47.13 -5.50 35.43
C ARG A 470 45.87 -6.30 35.75
N ASN A 471 46.15 -7.54 35.95
CA ASN A 471 45.52 -8.62 36.65
C ASN A 471 44.78 -8.26 37.94
N ASP A 472 43.84 -9.12 38.19
CA ASP A 472 43.53 -9.94 39.37
C ASP A 472 42.33 -9.53 40.26
N SER A 473 41.49 -10.48 40.30
CA SER A 473 40.92 -11.23 41.47
C SER A 473 39.67 -10.70 42.15
N ASP A 474 38.75 -11.62 42.13
CA ASP A 474 37.94 -12.20 43.23
C ASP A 474 36.68 -11.51 43.74
N CYS A 475 35.68 -12.40 43.79
CA CYS A 475 34.61 -12.62 44.80
C CYS A 475 33.50 -11.54 44.92
N ASP A 476 32.30 -11.82 44.57
CA ASP A 476 31.22 -12.61 45.23
C ASP A 476 29.98 -12.72 44.31
#